data_f51c20008e026d7710420c5f95004fda
#
_entry.id   f51c20008e026d7710420c5f95004fda
#
_cell.length_a   1.000
_cell.length_b   1.000
_cell.length_c   1.000
_cell.angle_alpha   90.00
_cell.angle_beta   90.00
_cell.angle_gamma   90.00
#
_symmetry.space_group_name_H-M   'P 1'
#
loop_
_entity.id
_entity.type
_entity.pdbx_description
1 polymer ?
#
loop_
_entity_poly.entity_id
_entity_poly.type
_entity_poly.pdbx_seq_one_letter_code
_entity_poly.pdbx_strand_id
1 'polypeptide(L)'
;VVYFMEDLSGKNGPMISGAFFDEFVGTYYRRLIPQLKAAGVGNVFTDTDGDFRLIIPNFMAAGIDGFLPMDVNAGMDIVAVRKQFPTLKFIGGYNKLCIADGPAAIDAEFERILPVVRQGGYIVGADHQVAPSASLENYRYYIKRLKEVMQQSACDNV
;
A
#
# COMPACT_ATOMS: atom_id res chain seq x y z
N VAL A 1 -8.22 12.38 3.69
CA VAL A 1 -7.71 11.44 2.68
C VAL A 1 -8.77 11.25 1.60
N VAL A 2 -8.35 11.27 0.35
CA VAL A 2 -9.14 10.87 -0.82
C VAL A 2 -8.39 9.77 -1.54
N TYR A 3 -9.07 8.80 -2.13
CA TYR A 3 -8.46 7.83 -3.03
C TYR A 3 -9.29 7.65 -4.32
N PHE A 4 -8.59 7.28 -5.37
CA PHE A 4 -9.14 6.96 -6.69
C PHE A 4 -8.87 5.49 -7.00
N MET A 5 -9.79 4.85 -7.71
CA MET A 5 -9.63 3.47 -8.20
C MET A 5 -9.11 3.51 -9.64
N GLU A 6 -7.94 2.93 -9.85
CA GLU A 6 -7.22 2.95 -11.14
C GLU A 6 -6.50 1.62 -11.37
N ASP A 7 -7.22 0.60 -11.77
CA ASP A 7 -6.65 -0.72 -12.07
C ASP A 7 -5.89 -0.72 -13.40
N LEU A 8 -4.70 -0.13 -13.40
CA LEU A 8 -3.85 0.02 -14.58
C LEU A 8 -2.75 -1.03 -14.70
N SER A 9 -2.76 -2.05 -13.83
CA SER A 9 -1.72 -3.07 -13.79
C SER A 9 -2.27 -4.46 -13.51
N GLY A 10 -1.61 -5.46 -14.06
CA GLY A 10 -1.83 -6.85 -13.72
C GLY A 10 -0.60 -7.44 -13.02
N LYS A 11 -0.62 -8.75 -12.76
CA LYS A 11 0.49 -9.46 -12.10
C LYS A 11 1.84 -9.32 -12.83
N ASN A 12 1.81 -9.13 -14.15
CA ASN A 12 3.01 -9.06 -14.99
C ASN A 12 3.45 -7.63 -15.31
N GLY A 13 2.90 -6.63 -14.65
CA GLY A 13 3.23 -5.23 -14.85
C GLY A 13 2.08 -4.36 -15.34
N PRO A 14 2.36 -3.07 -15.62
CA PRO A 14 1.37 -2.13 -16.10
C PRO A 14 0.78 -2.52 -17.45
N MET A 15 -0.52 -2.27 -17.64
CA MET A 15 -1.24 -2.45 -18.91
C MET A 15 -1.04 -1.26 -19.86
N ILE A 16 -0.49 -0.16 -19.37
CA ILE A 16 -0.19 1.05 -20.13
C ILE A 16 1.26 1.48 -19.90
N SER A 17 1.85 2.17 -20.87
CA SER A 17 3.17 2.78 -20.70
C SER A 17 3.10 4.03 -19.81
N GLY A 18 4.24 4.44 -19.23
CA GLY A 18 4.33 5.70 -18.51
C GLY A 18 3.96 6.93 -19.37
N ALA A 19 4.31 6.91 -20.67
CA ALA A 19 3.94 7.97 -21.59
C ALA A 19 2.42 8.07 -21.80
N PHE A 20 1.75 6.91 -21.96
CA PHE A 20 0.29 6.85 -22.04
C PHE A 20 -0.38 7.30 -20.73
N PHE A 21 0.19 6.89 -19.59
CA PHE A 21 -0.27 7.40 -18.30
C PHE A 21 -0.20 8.92 -18.25
N ASP A 22 0.94 9.52 -18.60
CA ASP A 22 1.14 10.96 -18.52
C ASP A 22 0.20 11.75 -19.43
N GLU A 23 -0.10 11.22 -20.61
CA GLU A 23 -0.98 11.86 -21.58
C GLU A 23 -2.46 11.80 -21.15
N PHE A 24 -2.95 10.64 -20.76
CA PHE A 24 -4.39 10.42 -20.56
C PHE A 24 -4.81 10.46 -19.08
N VAL A 25 -4.05 9.85 -18.18
CA VAL A 25 -4.40 9.75 -16.76
C VAL A 25 -3.76 10.87 -15.94
N GLY A 26 -2.46 11.05 -16.09
CA GLY A 26 -1.69 12.06 -15.37
C GLY A 26 -2.16 13.48 -15.64
N THR A 27 -2.62 13.78 -16.86
CA THR A 27 -3.20 15.08 -17.21
C THR A 27 -4.44 15.40 -16.38
N TYR A 28 -5.30 14.40 -16.13
CA TYR A 28 -6.47 14.56 -15.28
C TYR A 28 -6.07 14.82 -13.81
N TYR A 29 -5.16 14.04 -13.26
CA TYR A 29 -4.70 14.19 -11.88
C TYR A 29 -3.97 15.52 -11.63
N ARG A 30 -3.10 15.95 -12.53
CA ARG A 30 -2.42 17.25 -12.43
C ARG A 30 -3.38 18.45 -12.40
N ARG A 31 -4.59 18.31 -12.93
CA ARG A 31 -5.63 19.33 -12.85
C ARG A 31 -6.47 19.23 -11.58
N LEU A 32 -6.78 18.01 -11.12
CA LEU A 32 -7.68 17.75 -10.01
C LEU A 32 -6.98 17.86 -8.64
N ILE A 33 -5.80 17.24 -8.49
CA ILE A 33 -5.14 17.12 -7.19
C ILE A 33 -4.81 18.48 -6.56
N PRO A 34 -4.31 19.49 -7.28
CA PRO A 34 -4.13 20.81 -6.68
C PRO A 34 -5.40 21.42 -6.11
N GLN A 35 -6.56 21.18 -6.72
CA GLN A 35 -7.85 21.66 -6.21
C GLN A 35 -8.25 20.93 -4.94
N LEU A 36 -8.03 19.61 -4.86
CA LEU A 36 -8.26 18.83 -3.65
C LEU A 36 -7.35 19.30 -2.51
N LYS A 37 -6.07 19.54 -2.79
CA LYS A 37 -5.12 20.06 -1.80
C LYS A 37 -5.53 21.45 -1.30
N ALA A 38 -5.96 22.35 -2.19
CA ALA A 38 -6.47 23.66 -1.83
C ALA A 38 -7.75 23.60 -0.98
N ALA A 39 -8.57 22.56 -1.18
CA ALA A 39 -9.75 22.28 -0.36
C ALA A 39 -9.42 21.56 0.98
N GLY A 40 -8.15 21.42 1.35
CA GLY A 40 -7.72 20.85 2.63
C GLY A 40 -7.51 19.32 2.63
N VAL A 41 -7.50 18.66 1.47
CA VAL A 41 -7.16 17.23 1.38
C VAL A 41 -5.68 17.03 1.65
N GLY A 42 -5.34 16.43 2.78
CA GLY A 42 -3.94 16.19 3.19
C GLY A 42 -3.23 15.14 2.34
N ASN A 43 -3.92 14.06 1.97
CA ASN A 43 -3.34 12.95 1.21
C ASN A 43 -4.29 12.46 0.13
N VAL A 44 -3.72 12.16 -1.04
CA VAL A 44 -4.41 11.57 -2.20
C VAL A 44 -3.75 10.22 -2.51
N PHE A 45 -4.55 9.16 -2.51
CA PHE A 45 -4.12 7.80 -2.77
C PHE A 45 -4.71 7.27 -4.07
N THR A 46 -4.10 6.25 -4.62
CA THR A 46 -4.67 5.44 -5.70
C THR A 46 -4.81 3.99 -5.23
N ASP A 47 -6.01 3.45 -5.43
CA ASP A 47 -6.31 2.03 -5.31
C ASP A 47 -6.00 1.40 -6.68
N THR A 48 -4.99 0.54 -6.71
CA THR A 48 -4.54 -0.15 -7.93
C THR A 48 -3.92 -1.50 -7.58
N ASP A 49 -4.44 -2.52 -8.20
CA ASP A 49 -3.94 -3.89 -8.06
C ASP A 49 -2.75 -4.17 -8.97
N GLY A 50 -2.13 -5.33 -8.78
CA GLY A 50 -1.06 -5.79 -9.63
C GLY A 50 0.31 -5.14 -9.38
N ASP A 51 1.24 -5.37 -10.31
CA ASP A 51 2.58 -4.79 -10.27
C ASP A 51 2.65 -3.48 -11.05
N PHE A 52 2.50 -2.36 -10.37
CA PHE A 52 2.56 -1.02 -10.96
C PHE A 52 3.89 -0.28 -10.72
N ARG A 53 4.95 -0.97 -10.27
CA ARG A 53 6.25 -0.34 -9.92
C ARG A 53 6.80 0.56 -11.02
N LEU A 54 6.63 0.17 -12.29
CA LEU A 54 7.17 0.94 -13.43
C LEU A 54 6.48 2.29 -13.65
N ILE A 55 5.25 2.46 -13.18
CA ILE A 55 4.48 3.71 -13.34
C ILE A 55 4.30 4.49 -12.03
N ILE A 56 4.88 4.04 -10.92
CA ILE A 56 4.92 4.80 -9.66
C ILE A 56 5.44 6.23 -9.87
N PRO A 57 6.57 6.45 -10.58
CA PRO A 57 7.08 7.80 -10.82
C PRO A 57 6.07 8.72 -11.53
N ASN A 58 5.30 8.18 -12.47
CA ASN A 58 4.28 8.93 -13.20
C ASN A 58 3.10 9.34 -12.29
N PHE A 59 2.63 8.43 -11.43
CA PHE A 59 1.62 8.73 -10.42
C PHE A 59 2.11 9.81 -9.44
N MET A 60 3.33 9.68 -8.92
CA MET A 60 3.92 10.68 -8.02
C MET A 60 4.06 12.05 -8.69
N ALA A 61 4.53 12.09 -9.94
CA ALA A 61 4.63 13.31 -10.73
C ALA A 61 3.26 13.96 -11.00
N ALA A 62 2.19 13.16 -11.00
CA ALA A 62 0.81 13.64 -11.12
C ALA A 62 0.22 14.10 -9.77
N GLY A 63 0.93 13.93 -8.64
CA GLY A 63 0.54 14.41 -7.32
C GLY A 63 -0.04 13.36 -6.38
N ILE A 64 0.01 12.09 -6.71
CA ILE A 64 -0.41 10.99 -5.82
C ILE A 64 0.59 10.86 -4.67
N ASP A 65 0.08 10.79 -3.44
CA ASP A 65 0.87 10.67 -2.22
C ASP A 65 1.13 9.21 -1.81
N GLY A 66 0.29 8.27 -2.27
CA GLY A 66 0.41 6.88 -1.83
C GLY A 66 -0.53 5.92 -2.55
N PHE A 67 -0.41 4.65 -2.21
CA PHE A 67 -1.13 3.56 -2.85
C PHE A 67 -1.76 2.59 -1.85
N LEU A 68 -2.82 1.94 -2.32
CA LEU A 68 -3.43 0.75 -1.74
C LEU A 68 -3.79 -0.22 -2.87
N PRO A 69 -3.95 -1.53 -2.62
CA PRO A 69 -3.68 -2.22 -1.35
C PRO A 69 -2.23 -2.75 -1.24
N MET A 70 -1.36 -2.46 -2.22
CA MET A 70 0.03 -2.95 -2.29
C MET A 70 0.08 -4.47 -2.40
N ASP A 71 -0.40 -5.01 -3.52
CA ASP A 71 -0.56 -6.46 -3.79
C ASP A 71 0.76 -7.23 -3.67
N VAL A 72 1.01 -7.83 -2.51
CA VAL A 72 2.24 -8.57 -2.21
C VAL A 72 2.44 -9.73 -3.19
N ASN A 73 1.33 -10.40 -3.57
CA ASN A 73 1.37 -11.57 -4.44
C ASN A 73 1.58 -11.22 -5.92
N ALA A 74 1.43 -9.96 -6.28
CA ALA A 74 1.85 -9.42 -7.58
C ALA A 74 3.27 -8.81 -7.55
N GLY A 75 3.96 -8.86 -6.41
CA GLY A 75 5.34 -8.37 -6.29
C GLY A 75 5.49 -6.97 -5.68
N MET A 76 4.41 -6.40 -5.14
CA MET A 76 4.45 -5.09 -4.46
C MET A 76 4.98 -5.22 -3.03
N ASP A 77 6.28 -5.49 -2.88
CA ASP A 77 6.92 -5.49 -1.57
C ASP A 77 7.11 -4.05 -1.06
N ILE A 78 6.35 -3.68 -0.02
CA ILE A 78 6.39 -2.33 0.55
C ILE A 78 7.76 -1.95 1.12
N VAL A 79 8.58 -2.91 1.54
CA VAL A 79 9.94 -2.64 2.03
C VAL A 79 10.85 -2.21 0.88
N ALA A 80 10.81 -2.95 -0.24
CA ALA A 80 11.56 -2.61 -1.44
C ALA A 80 11.06 -1.30 -2.08
N VAL A 81 9.74 -1.12 -2.16
CA VAL A 81 9.13 0.10 -2.72
C VAL A 81 9.46 1.32 -1.86
N ARG A 82 9.39 1.25 -0.52
CA ARG A 82 9.77 2.34 0.37
C ARG A 82 11.25 2.72 0.23
N LYS A 83 12.13 1.73 0.05
CA LYS A 83 13.56 1.99 -0.17
C LYS A 83 13.80 2.80 -1.46
N GLN A 84 13.03 2.53 -2.50
CA GLN A 84 13.13 3.22 -3.79
C GLN A 84 12.41 4.58 -3.77
N PHE A 85 11.29 4.67 -3.06
CA PHE A 85 10.43 5.85 -2.96
C PHE A 85 10.18 6.23 -1.49
N PRO A 86 11.12 6.90 -0.81
CA PRO A 86 11.09 7.11 0.64
C PRO A 86 9.90 7.92 1.16
N THR A 87 9.32 8.78 0.33
CA THR A 87 8.18 9.64 0.70
C THR A 87 6.81 9.03 0.40
N LEU A 88 6.78 7.91 -0.32
CA LEU A 88 5.54 7.27 -0.73
C LEU A 88 4.81 6.67 0.46
N LYS A 89 3.50 6.86 0.53
CA LYS A 89 2.64 6.35 1.60
C LYS A 89 1.93 5.08 1.18
N PHE A 90 1.58 4.23 2.15
CA PHE A 90 0.94 2.95 1.88
C PHE A 90 -0.26 2.69 2.78
N ILE A 91 -1.23 1.96 2.23
CA ILE A 91 -2.29 1.30 2.98
C ILE A 91 -2.32 -0.16 2.52
N GLY A 92 -2.32 -1.13 3.45
CA GLY A 92 -2.28 -2.55 3.09
C GLY A 92 -0.87 -3.15 3.10
N GLY A 93 -0.50 -3.97 2.14
CA GLY A 93 0.86 -4.50 1.97
C GLY A 93 1.31 -5.57 2.98
N TYR A 94 0.42 -6.02 3.87
CA TYR A 94 0.60 -7.24 4.65
C TYR A 94 0.06 -8.42 3.82
N ASN A 95 0.86 -9.46 3.62
CA ASN A 95 0.45 -10.62 2.83
C ASN A 95 -0.70 -11.38 3.51
N LYS A 96 -1.91 -11.24 2.98
CA LYS A 96 -3.12 -11.90 3.49
C LYS A 96 -3.02 -13.42 3.62
N LEU A 97 -2.20 -14.07 2.78
CA LEU A 97 -2.08 -15.53 2.76
C LEU A 97 -1.40 -16.05 4.05
N CYS A 98 -0.50 -15.28 4.65
CA CYS A 98 0.15 -15.64 5.91
C CYS A 98 -0.84 -15.87 7.05
N ILE A 99 -2.05 -15.29 6.97
CA ILE A 99 -3.09 -15.47 8.00
C ILE A 99 -3.58 -16.93 8.01
N ALA A 100 -3.69 -17.55 6.84
CA ALA A 100 -4.10 -18.96 6.75
C ALA A 100 -3.03 -19.92 7.28
N ASP A 101 -1.76 -19.54 7.18
CA ASP A 101 -0.61 -20.38 7.55
C ASP A 101 -0.32 -20.39 9.07
N GLY A 102 -1.02 -19.56 9.85
CA GLY A 102 -0.99 -19.59 11.31
C GLY A 102 0.01 -18.64 11.98
N PRO A 103 0.12 -18.70 13.33
CA PRO A 103 0.81 -17.69 14.13
C PRO A 103 2.26 -17.41 13.71
N ALA A 104 3.04 -18.44 13.40
CA ALA A 104 4.44 -18.25 13.01
C ALA A 104 4.59 -17.48 11.69
N ALA A 105 3.75 -17.74 10.70
CA ALA A 105 3.74 -17.02 9.43
C ALA A 105 3.23 -15.58 9.62
N ILE A 106 2.23 -15.40 10.47
CA ILE A 106 1.71 -14.08 10.83
C ILE A 106 2.82 -13.23 11.46
N ASP A 107 3.57 -13.77 12.42
CA ASP A 107 4.66 -13.05 13.08
C ASP A 107 5.79 -12.72 12.11
N ALA A 108 6.21 -13.67 11.28
CA ALA A 108 7.26 -13.46 10.29
C ALA A 108 6.90 -12.34 9.30
N GLU A 109 5.64 -12.24 8.90
CA GLU A 109 5.17 -11.20 8.00
C GLU A 109 5.14 -9.82 8.70
N PHE A 110 4.75 -9.73 9.96
CA PHE A 110 4.87 -8.49 10.72
C PHE A 110 6.34 -8.05 10.87
N GLU A 111 7.26 -8.96 11.15
CA GLU A 111 8.70 -8.65 11.20
C GLU A 111 9.22 -8.13 9.86
N ARG A 112 8.77 -8.70 8.73
CA ARG A 112 9.14 -8.22 7.39
C ARG A 112 8.76 -6.77 7.16
N ILE A 113 7.54 -6.36 7.53
CA ILE A 113 7.04 -5.01 7.29
C ILE A 113 7.41 -3.99 8.38
N LEU A 114 7.90 -4.45 9.53
CA LEU A 114 8.21 -3.61 10.70
C LEU A 114 9.10 -2.40 10.38
N PRO A 115 10.14 -2.48 9.51
CA PRO A 115 10.93 -1.31 9.13
C PRO A 115 10.09 -0.19 8.51
N VAL A 116 9.07 -0.52 7.72
CA VAL A 116 8.17 0.46 7.09
C VAL A 116 7.20 1.04 8.13
N VAL A 117 6.70 0.21 9.04
CA VAL A 117 5.84 0.65 10.15
C VAL A 117 6.53 1.73 10.98
N ARG A 118 7.80 1.50 11.36
CA ARG A 118 8.61 2.45 12.16
C ARG A 118 8.91 3.76 11.43
N GLN A 119 8.98 3.74 10.11
CA GLN A 119 9.20 4.96 9.31
C GLN A 119 7.96 5.85 9.22
N GLY A 120 6.77 5.34 9.52
CA GLY A 120 5.52 6.06 9.37
C GLY A 120 5.04 6.20 7.93
N GLY A 121 3.98 7.00 7.71
CA GLY A 121 3.35 7.14 6.40
C GLY A 121 2.74 5.82 5.89
N TYR A 122 2.31 4.95 6.79
CA TYR A 122 1.82 3.61 6.49
C TYR A 122 0.64 3.24 7.40
N ILE A 123 -0.45 2.84 6.80
CA ILE A 123 -1.59 2.23 7.49
C ILE A 123 -1.50 0.73 7.29
N VAL A 124 -1.13 0.03 8.35
CA VAL A 124 -0.92 -1.43 8.34
C VAL A 124 -2.24 -2.15 8.12
N GLY A 125 -2.29 -3.04 7.16
CA GLY A 125 -3.45 -3.89 6.87
C GLY A 125 -3.11 -4.96 5.86
N ALA A 126 -3.98 -5.96 5.72
CA ALA A 126 -3.85 -6.97 4.68
C ALA A 126 -3.92 -6.32 3.29
N ASP A 127 -3.14 -6.85 2.35
CA ASP A 127 -3.09 -6.36 0.97
C ASP A 127 -4.43 -6.52 0.24
N HIS A 128 -5.26 -7.46 0.66
CA HIS A 128 -6.62 -7.66 0.15
C HIS A 128 -7.53 -8.30 1.20
N GLN A 129 -8.70 -8.76 0.76
CA GLN A 129 -9.63 -9.52 1.59
C GLN A 129 -8.97 -10.78 2.13
N VAL A 130 -9.25 -11.10 3.39
CA VAL A 130 -8.74 -12.30 4.04
C VAL A 130 -9.23 -13.54 3.30
N ALA A 131 -8.31 -14.44 2.97
CA ALA A 131 -8.63 -15.65 2.23
C ALA A 131 -9.60 -16.57 3.01
N PRO A 132 -10.54 -17.25 2.34
CA PRO A 132 -11.48 -18.17 3.00
C PRO A 132 -10.80 -19.34 3.75
N SER A 133 -9.54 -19.64 3.42
CA SER A 133 -8.71 -20.64 4.10
C SER A 133 -8.22 -20.21 5.49
N ALA A 134 -8.28 -18.90 5.80
CA ALA A 134 -7.88 -18.41 7.11
C ALA A 134 -8.94 -18.76 8.17
N SER A 135 -8.51 -19.45 9.23
CA SER A 135 -9.39 -19.74 10.36
C SER A 135 -9.70 -18.47 11.16
N LEU A 136 -10.85 -18.46 11.85
CA LEU A 136 -11.20 -17.37 12.76
C LEU A 136 -10.18 -17.21 13.88
N GLU A 137 -9.56 -18.29 14.34
CA GLU A 137 -8.51 -18.28 15.36
C GLU A 137 -7.26 -17.55 14.86
N ASN A 138 -6.78 -17.88 13.67
CA ASN A 138 -5.65 -17.21 13.04
C ASN A 138 -5.94 -15.72 12.77
N TYR A 139 -7.16 -15.40 12.33
CA TYR A 139 -7.55 -14.02 12.13
C TYR A 139 -7.57 -13.21 13.45
N ARG A 140 -8.07 -13.80 14.54
CA ARG A 140 -8.00 -13.17 15.86
C ARG A 140 -6.57 -12.96 16.33
N TYR A 141 -5.69 -13.92 16.07
CA TYR A 141 -4.26 -13.79 16.36
C TYR A 141 -3.64 -12.64 15.54
N TYR A 142 -3.91 -12.60 14.24
CA TYR A 142 -3.47 -11.49 13.36
C TYR A 142 -3.90 -10.12 13.92
N ILE A 143 -5.17 -9.95 14.29
CA ILE A 143 -5.67 -8.68 14.83
C ILE A 143 -4.99 -8.31 16.16
N LYS A 144 -4.71 -9.30 17.02
CA LYS A 144 -3.95 -9.08 18.26
C LYS A 144 -2.55 -8.56 17.93
N ARG A 145 -1.82 -9.23 17.06
CA ARG A 145 -0.46 -8.85 16.65
C ARG A 145 -0.42 -7.48 15.95
N LEU A 146 -1.38 -7.21 15.09
CA LEU A 146 -1.52 -5.91 14.43
C LEU A 146 -1.57 -4.77 15.46
N LYS A 147 -2.41 -4.91 16.49
CA LYS A 147 -2.52 -3.90 17.55
C LYS A 147 -1.22 -3.72 18.33
N GLU A 148 -0.54 -4.81 18.65
CA GLU A 148 0.75 -4.77 19.37
C GLU A 148 1.83 -4.06 18.54
N VAL A 149 1.96 -4.37 17.25
CA VAL A 149 2.92 -3.73 16.34
C VAL A 149 2.64 -2.24 16.19
N MET A 150 1.37 -1.84 16.05
CA MET A 150 1.00 -0.42 15.98
C MET A 150 1.28 0.35 17.26
N GLN A 151 1.06 -0.27 18.43
CA GLN A 151 1.35 0.36 19.72
C GLN A 151 2.86 0.56 19.93
N GLN A 152 3.68 -0.45 19.61
CA GLN A 152 5.14 -0.36 19.71
C GLN A 152 5.69 0.77 18.82
N SER A 153 5.24 0.89 17.59
CA SER A 153 5.71 1.94 16.69
C SER A 153 5.29 3.35 17.13
N ALA A 154 4.17 3.50 17.83
CA ALA A 154 3.77 4.78 18.39
C ALA A 154 4.68 5.24 19.54
N CYS A 155 5.22 4.31 20.34
CA CYS A 155 6.14 4.61 21.43
C CYS A 155 7.56 4.96 20.94
N ASP A 156 7.99 4.39 19.81
CA ASP A 156 9.33 4.65 19.24
C ASP A 156 9.44 6.06 18.59
N ASN A 157 8.31 6.73 18.37
CA ASN A 157 8.23 8.05 17.71
C ASN A 157 7.96 9.22 18.69
N VAL A 158 8.01 9.00 20.01
CA VAL A 158 7.88 10.00 21.06
C VAL A 158 9.22 10.22 21.74
#